data_16888b3801d94c922625508273990531
#
_entry.id   16888b3801d94c922625508273990531
#
_cell.length_a   1.000
_cell.length_b   1.000
_cell.length_c   1.000
_cell.angle_alpha   90.00
_cell.angle_beta   90.00
_cell.angle_gamma   90.00
#
_symmetry.space_group_name_H-M   'P 1'
#
loop_
_entity.id
_entity.type
_entity.pdbx_description
1 polymer ?
#
loop_
_entity_poly.entity_id
_entity_poly.type
_entity_poly.pdbx_seq_one_letter_code
_entity_poly.pdbx_strand_id
1 'polypeptide(L)'
;MTKTLHLGRRILHACLLTTLLSQTAKSQDKAAVLHQLNSMLINTVMVDFFTPPVASRIYAYPNIAFYECIRQDDATLPSIAAKLKVPVSIPKATAAKTDHFIAACISYSYVAQKLVGSEYKIEEWRKAFTDSILKTSDTVIAKNSMLYGRKVADSILAWVQKDNYNQSRGLPRFTISGKMGTWQPTPADYAQAIEPHWRTIRPFTLKTASQFSPKEKLVFSLNKNSTFYKTMLEVYNIGKNLDTTQKAIAKYWDDNPNVSVNMGHLNYFIHKISPGGHWIMIAKQACEEKKESVSHSSLAYTLTSIALFDAFIATWDEKFKTNLIRPITVINNYVDKNWQPYIQTPPFPEFTSGHAVISNSAAAVLTGLFGDNYEFTDETEIPFGNDTRHFKSFYEAAKESTWSRVYGGIHYPETARISITQGKEIGTNVLKTLYPAAIK
;
A
#
# COMPACT_ATOMS: atom_id res chain seq x y z
N MET A 1 5.12 17.91 70.26
CA MET A 1 5.30 16.84 69.24
C MET A 1 4.75 17.30 67.90
N THR A 2 5.34 18.29 67.21
CA THR A 2 4.86 18.78 65.90
C THR A 2 5.97 19.48 65.12
N LYS A 3 7.19 18.95 65.07
CA LYS A 3 8.29 19.52 64.27
C LYS A 3 9.04 18.51 63.39
N THR A 4 8.65 17.22 63.35
CA THR A 4 9.38 16.18 62.63
C THR A 4 8.70 15.72 61.33
N LEU A 5 7.52 16.27 60.96
CA LEU A 5 6.78 15.85 59.75
C LEU A 5 7.01 16.71 58.49
N HIS A 6 7.76 17.81 58.57
CA HIS A 6 7.98 18.69 57.41
C HIS A 6 9.31 18.47 56.68
N LEU A 7 10.24 17.70 57.23
CA LEU A 7 11.54 17.46 56.59
C LEU A 7 11.48 16.28 55.60
N GLY A 8 10.63 15.27 55.88
CA GLY A 8 10.47 14.10 55.01
C GLY A 8 9.79 14.39 53.65
N ARG A 9 8.91 15.40 53.61
CA ARG A 9 8.19 15.77 52.36
C ARG A 9 9.04 16.56 51.38
N ARG A 10 10.06 17.30 51.83
CA ARG A 10 10.96 18.07 50.95
C ARG A 10 12.06 17.21 50.30
N ILE A 11 12.45 16.11 50.93
CA ILE A 11 13.46 15.20 50.38
C ILE A 11 12.82 14.29 49.30
N LEU A 12 11.55 13.89 49.43
CA LEU A 12 10.85 13.09 48.43
C LEU A 12 10.57 13.87 47.13
N HIS A 13 10.35 15.20 47.20
CA HIS A 13 10.15 16.05 46.03
C HIS A 13 11.45 16.39 45.30
N ALA A 14 12.58 16.43 45.97
CA ALA A 14 13.90 16.67 45.39
C ALA A 14 14.41 15.42 44.64
N CYS A 15 14.12 14.20 45.13
CA CYS A 15 14.48 12.97 44.47
C CYS A 15 13.59 12.67 43.23
N LEU A 16 12.33 13.12 43.20
CA LEU A 16 11.48 12.98 41.99
C LEU A 16 11.85 14.00 40.89
N LEU A 17 12.37 15.18 41.23
CA LEU A 17 12.81 16.16 40.20
C LEU A 17 14.17 15.81 39.59
N THR A 18 15.05 15.10 40.30
CA THR A 18 16.37 14.71 39.79
C THR A 18 16.31 13.46 38.90
N THR A 19 15.29 12.62 39.03
CA THR A 19 15.05 11.49 38.13
C THR A 19 14.36 11.90 36.82
N LEU A 20 13.77 13.07 36.72
CA LEU A 20 13.19 13.64 35.51
C LEU A 20 14.20 14.41 34.63
N LEU A 21 15.40 14.72 35.14
CA LEU A 21 16.43 15.49 34.41
C LEU A 21 17.58 14.63 33.85
N SER A 22 17.56 13.31 34.02
CA SER A 22 18.55 12.40 33.46
C SER A 22 17.95 11.47 32.38
N GLN A 23 16.86 11.82 31.73
CA GLN A 23 16.59 11.31 30.41
C GLN A 23 17.54 12.02 29.44
N THR A 24 18.79 11.53 29.40
CA THR A 24 19.61 11.67 28.18
C THR A 24 18.67 11.41 27.01
N ALA A 25 18.54 12.39 26.12
CA ALA A 25 17.79 12.24 24.88
C ALA A 25 18.27 10.93 24.22
N LYS A 26 17.51 9.85 24.38
CA LYS A 26 17.75 8.61 23.65
C LYS A 26 17.74 9.03 22.19
N SER A 27 18.86 8.82 21.51
CA SER A 27 18.93 8.99 20.06
C SER A 27 17.69 8.34 19.47
N GLN A 28 16.84 9.14 18.82
CA GLN A 28 15.60 8.67 18.23
C GLN A 28 15.97 7.50 17.32
N ASP A 29 15.31 6.37 17.48
CA ASP A 29 15.53 5.21 16.62
C ASP A 29 15.23 5.60 15.17
N LYS A 30 16.24 5.52 14.32
CA LYS A 30 16.15 5.91 12.90
C LYS A 30 15.07 5.10 12.14
N ALA A 31 14.87 3.84 12.49
CA ALA A 31 13.80 3.01 11.91
C ALA A 31 12.42 3.53 12.32
N ALA A 32 12.24 3.94 13.59
CA ALA A 32 10.98 4.50 14.07
C ALA A 32 10.56 5.77 13.31
N VAL A 33 11.53 6.62 12.93
CA VAL A 33 11.24 7.80 12.07
C VAL A 33 10.73 7.40 10.70
N LEU A 34 11.32 6.38 10.07
CA LEU A 34 10.83 5.87 8.78
C LEU A 34 9.43 5.25 8.91
N HIS A 35 9.17 4.52 9.99
CA HIS A 35 7.84 3.97 10.29
C HIS A 35 6.80 5.08 10.46
N GLN A 36 7.16 6.16 11.16
CA GLN A 36 6.31 7.35 11.31
C GLN A 36 6.03 8.02 9.95
N LEU A 37 7.06 8.18 9.11
CA LEU A 37 6.91 8.76 7.77
C LEU A 37 5.92 7.98 6.89
N ASN A 38 6.02 6.65 6.87
CA ASN A 38 5.08 5.81 6.11
C ASN A 38 3.67 5.87 6.70
N SER A 39 3.52 5.84 8.03
CA SER A 39 2.21 5.99 8.69
C SER A 39 1.57 7.35 8.38
N MET A 40 2.35 8.43 8.44
CA MET A 40 1.88 9.77 8.08
C MET A 40 1.46 9.84 6.61
N LEU A 41 2.23 9.24 5.71
CA LEU A 41 1.90 9.23 4.28
C LEU A 41 0.61 8.46 4.01
N ILE A 42 0.41 7.30 4.63
CA ILE A 42 -0.83 6.51 4.52
C ILE A 42 -2.02 7.32 5.00
N ASN A 43 -1.91 7.96 6.17
CA ASN A 43 -2.97 8.81 6.71
C ASN A 43 -3.29 10.00 5.80
N THR A 44 -2.27 10.60 5.17
CA THR A 44 -2.47 11.69 4.22
C THR A 44 -3.18 11.22 2.95
N VAL A 45 -2.74 10.09 2.39
CA VAL A 45 -3.37 9.46 1.22
C VAL A 45 -4.84 9.12 1.48
N MET A 46 -5.15 8.63 2.67
CA MET A 46 -6.52 8.30 3.10
C MET A 46 -7.40 9.56 3.19
N VAL A 47 -6.89 10.64 3.81
CA VAL A 47 -7.61 11.92 3.92
C VAL A 47 -7.82 12.58 2.57
N ASP A 48 -6.88 12.45 1.66
CA ASP A 48 -6.94 13.03 0.31
C ASP A 48 -7.78 12.19 -0.69
N PHE A 49 -8.38 11.09 -0.26
CA PHE A 49 -9.23 10.21 -1.08
C PHE A 49 -8.60 9.65 -2.35
N PHE A 50 -7.32 9.36 -2.33
CA PHE A 50 -6.69 8.77 -3.51
C PHE A 50 -7.21 7.36 -3.79
N THR A 51 -7.44 7.07 -5.06
CA THR A 51 -7.81 5.73 -5.51
C THR A 51 -6.68 4.73 -5.24
N PRO A 52 -6.97 3.44 -5.00
CA PRO A 52 -5.94 2.45 -4.67
C PRO A 52 -4.75 2.38 -5.65
N PRO A 53 -4.95 2.47 -6.99
CA PRO A 53 -3.82 2.54 -7.91
C PRO A 53 -2.96 3.79 -7.69
N VAL A 54 -3.57 4.96 -7.52
CA VAL A 54 -2.83 6.22 -7.28
C VAL A 54 -2.11 6.18 -5.94
N ALA A 55 -2.74 5.63 -4.89
CA ALA A 55 -2.11 5.43 -3.59
C ALA A 55 -0.83 4.60 -3.69
N SER A 56 -0.83 3.49 -4.46
CA SER A 56 0.37 2.67 -4.66
C SER A 56 1.53 3.45 -5.29
N ARG A 57 1.24 4.38 -6.21
CA ARG A 57 2.22 5.28 -6.80
C ARG A 57 2.81 6.22 -5.76
N ILE A 58 1.97 6.78 -4.90
CA ILE A 58 2.38 7.71 -3.84
C ILE A 58 3.27 7.01 -2.82
N TYR A 59 3.02 5.75 -2.48
CA TYR A 59 3.86 4.99 -1.55
C TYR A 59 5.24 4.65 -2.13
N ALA A 60 5.34 4.37 -3.43
CA ALA A 60 6.56 3.84 -4.02
C ALA A 60 7.68 4.90 -4.15
N TYR A 61 7.38 6.07 -4.69
CA TYR A 61 8.42 7.05 -5.00
C TYR A 61 9.14 7.63 -3.78
N PRO A 62 8.46 8.02 -2.68
CA PRO A 62 9.14 8.48 -1.47
C PRO A 62 10.03 7.40 -0.84
N ASN A 63 9.57 6.14 -0.83
CA ASN A 63 10.34 5.02 -0.31
C ASN A 63 11.59 4.74 -1.15
N ILE A 64 11.52 4.85 -2.49
CA ILE A 64 12.70 4.77 -3.37
C ILE A 64 13.67 5.90 -3.05
N ALA A 65 13.20 7.13 -2.87
CA ALA A 65 14.03 8.28 -2.55
C ALA A 65 14.76 8.13 -1.21
N PHE A 66 14.06 7.65 -0.18
CA PHE A 66 14.63 7.35 1.12
C PHE A 66 15.70 6.25 1.03
N TYR A 67 15.36 5.14 0.37
CA TYR A 67 16.23 4.00 0.23
C TYR A 67 17.55 4.36 -0.48
N GLU A 68 17.50 5.10 -1.56
CA GLU A 68 18.69 5.47 -2.31
C GLU A 68 19.65 6.39 -1.55
N CYS A 69 19.15 7.12 -0.55
CA CYS A 69 20.01 7.85 0.38
C CYS A 69 20.60 6.92 1.44
N ILE A 70 19.74 6.16 2.17
CA ILE A 70 20.18 5.43 3.36
C ILE A 70 21.04 4.20 3.04
N ARG A 71 20.82 3.54 1.90
CA ARG A 71 21.60 2.37 1.49
C ARG A 71 23.10 2.66 1.35
N GLN A 72 23.51 3.93 1.23
CA GLN A 72 24.93 4.31 1.13
C GLN A 72 25.70 4.05 2.42
N ASP A 73 25.01 3.88 3.54
CA ASP A 73 25.58 3.46 4.82
C ASP A 73 25.78 1.94 4.91
N ASP A 74 25.24 1.16 3.94
CA ASP A 74 25.34 -0.29 3.90
C ASP A 74 25.74 -0.77 2.49
N ALA A 75 27.02 -1.11 2.33
CA ALA A 75 27.58 -1.54 1.06
C ALA A 75 26.99 -2.87 0.52
N THR A 76 26.28 -3.63 1.35
CA THR A 76 25.61 -4.88 0.94
C THR A 76 24.32 -4.62 0.17
N LEU A 77 23.76 -3.42 0.30
CA LEU A 77 22.49 -3.06 -0.32
C LEU A 77 22.69 -2.48 -1.74
N PRO A 78 22.10 -3.10 -2.77
CA PRO A 78 22.24 -2.64 -4.15
C PRO A 78 21.42 -1.35 -4.39
N SER A 79 21.81 -0.57 -5.42
CA SER A 79 20.92 0.49 -5.91
C SER A 79 19.70 -0.12 -6.60
N ILE A 80 18.52 0.14 -6.07
CA ILE A 80 17.24 -0.21 -6.70
C ILE A 80 17.02 0.70 -7.92
N ALA A 81 17.25 1.99 -7.77
CA ALA A 81 17.10 2.98 -8.84
C ALA A 81 17.86 2.62 -10.14
N ALA A 82 19.03 2.00 -10.01
CA ALA A 82 19.85 1.57 -11.15
C ALA A 82 19.29 0.31 -11.86
N LYS A 83 18.50 -0.50 -11.17
CA LYS A 83 17.94 -1.77 -11.66
C LYS A 83 16.51 -1.66 -12.17
N LEU A 84 15.85 -0.52 -12.01
CA LEU A 84 14.49 -0.30 -12.51
C LEU A 84 14.46 -0.39 -14.03
N LYS A 85 13.29 -0.75 -14.59
CA LYS A 85 13.07 -0.82 -16.04
C LYS A 85 13.54 0.44 -16.79
N VAL A 86 13.28 1.60 -16.20
CA VAL A 86 13.84 2.88 -16.64
C VAL A 86 14.69 3.41 -15.50
N PRO A 87 16.00 3.22 -15.54
CA PRO A 87 16.88 3.63 -14.45
C PRO A 87 16.81 5.13 -14.20
N VAL A 88 16.99 5.52 -12.95
CA VAL A 88 17.14 6.91 -12.54
C VAL A 88 18.53 7.13 -11.94
N SER A 89 19.19 8.18 -12.42
CA SER A 89 20.49 8.56 -11.88
C SER A 89 20.33 9.28 -10.55
N ILE A 90 20.87 8.70 -9.50
CA ILE A 90 20.89 9.32 -8.17
C ILE A 90 22.19 10.11 -8.02
N PRO A 91 22.12 11.41 -7.68
CA PRO A 91 23.32 12.22 -7.48
C PRO A 91 24.17 11.63 -6.33
N LYS A 92 25.48 11.78 -6.43
CA LYS A 92 26.41 11.42 -5.34
C LYS A 92 26.47 12.54 -4.31
N ALA A 93 26.67 12.19 -3.05
CA ALA A 93 27.01 13.18 -2.03
C ALA A 93 28.36 13.79 -2.37
N THR A 94 28.40 15.11 -2.56
CA THR A 94 29.64 15.83 -2.95
C THR A 94 30.40 16.37 -1.74
N ALA A 95 29.75 16.46 -0.57
CA ALA A 95 30.35 16.94 0.65
C ALA A 95 30.88 15.77 1.50
N ALA A 96 32.14 15.89 1.98
CA ALA A 96 32.78 14.86 2.79
C ALA A 96 32.06 14.55 4.13
N LYS A 97 31.20 15.46 4.60
CA LYS A 97 30.40 15.32 5.84
C LYS A 97 28.93 15.36 5.50
N THR A 98 28.34 14.20 5.25
CA THR A 98 26.91 14.03 4.96
C THR A 98 26.34 12.89 5.83
N ASP A 99 25.27 13.15 6.54
CA ASP A 99 24.47 12.12 7.21
C ASP A 99 23.37 11.66 6.24
N HIS A 100 23.45 10.39 5.81
CA HIS A 100 22.53 9.83 4.82
C HIS A 100 21.12 9.63 5.37
N PHE A 101 20.97 9.48 6.68
CA PHE A 101 19.64 9.38 7.30
C PHE A 101 18.91 10.74 7.24
N ILE A 102 19.58 11.83 7.55
CA ILE A 102 19.01 13.17 7.39
C ILE A 102 18.62 13.38 5.92
N ALA A 103 19.51 13.06 5.01
CA ALA A 103 19.25 13.17 3.57
C ALA A 103 18.06 12.31 3.13
N ALA A 104 17.93 11.09 3.66
CA ALA A 104 16.81 10.18 3.38
C ALA A 104 15.47 10.76 3.83
N CYS A 105 15.39 11.28 5.05
CA CYS A 105 14.19 11.93 5.57
C CYS A 105 13.77 13.15 4.74
N ILE A 106 14.75 13.97 4.36
CA ILE A 106 14.51 15.15 3.51
C ILE A 106 14.05 14.73 2.11
N SER A 107 14.71 13.75 1.48
CA SER A 107 14.32 13.29 0.13
C SER A 107 12.92 12.69 0.12
N TYR A 108 12.61 11.82 1.10
CA TYR A 108 11.27 11.25 1.27
C TYR A 108 10.21 12.34 1.36
N SER A 109 10.40 13.30 2.28
CA SER A 109 9.40 14.32 2.56
C SER A 109 9.15 15.26 1.38
N TYR A 110 10.19 15.64 0.61
CA TYR A 110 10.00 16.45 -0.59
C TYR A 110 9.27 15.69 -1.71
N VAL A 111 9.60 14.40 -1.89
CA VAL A 111 8.90 13.57 -2.90
C VAL A 111 7.45 13.34 -2.48
N ALA A 112 7.20 12.96 -1.21
CA ALA A 112 5.86 12.74 -0.69
C ALA A 112 4.97 14.00 -0.83
N GLN A 113 5.50 15.16 -0.44
CA GLN A 113 4.78 16.43 -0.52
C GLN A 113 4.24 16.71 -1.93
N LYS A 114 5.01 16.41 -2.97
CA LYS A 114 4.64 16.68 -4.37
C LYS A 114 3.66 15.67 -4.96
N LEU A 115 3.33 14.60 -4.23
CA LEU A 115 2.44 13.54 -4.70
C LEU A 115 1.08 13.52 -3.99
N VAL A 116 0.92 14.27 -2.90
CA VAL A 116 -0.31 14.36 -2.09
C VAL A 116 -1.03 15.68 -2.30
N GLY A 117 -2.33 15.71 -1.96
CA GLY A 117 -3.14 16.94 -1.98
C GLY A 117 -2.90 17.80 -0.74
N SER A 118 -2.83 17.18 0.44
CA SER A 118 -2.59 17.85 1.72
C SER A 118 -1.09 18.09 1.97
N GLU A 119 -0.43 18.82 1.06
CA GLU A 119 1.02 19.10 1.09
C GLU A 119 1.51 19.63 2.44
N TYR A 120 0.69 20.44 3.11
CA TYR A 120 1.04 21.11 4.37
C TYR A 120 1.39 20.13 5.51
N LYS A 121 0.75 18.95 5.56
CA LYS A 121 1.03 17.95 6.60
C LYS A 121 2.47 17.43 6.51
N ILE A 122 2.93 17.17 5.30
CA ILE A 122 4.30 16.72 5.05
C ILE A 122 5.30 17.85 5.29
N GLU A 123 4.93 19.07 4.92
CA GLU A 123 5.76 20.25 5.13
C GLU A 123 5.96 20.59 6.60
N GLU A 124 4.90 20.53 7.41
CA GLU A 124 4.95 20.71 8.86
C GLU A 124 5.89 19.70 9.52
N TRP A 125 5.76 18.42 9.16
CA TRP A 125 6.67 17.38 9.62
C TRP A 125 8.12 17.69 9.24
N ARG A 126 8.38 18.02 7.99
CA ARG A 126 9.73 18.34 7.50
C ARG A 126 10.31 19.55 8.24
N LYS A 127 9.53 20.59 8.47
CA LYS A 127 9.95 21.77 9.22
C LYS A 127 10.35 21.39 10.65
N ALA A 128 9.50 20.67 11.37
CA ALA A 128 9.79 20.22 12.72
C ALA A 128 11.06 19.33 12.78
N PHE A 129 11.20 18.40 11.83
CA PHE A 129 12.39 17.57 11.70
C PHE A 129 13.66 18.41 11.46
N THR A 130 13.61 19.35 10.51
CA THR A 130 14.73 20.25 10.18
C THR A 130 15.13 21.11 11.38
N ASP A 131 14.17 21.70 12.08
CA ASP A 131 14.41 22.51 13.27
C ASP A 131 15.08 21.69 14.40
N SER A 132 14.67 20.42 14.55
CA SER A 132 15.28 19.50 15.52
C SER A 132 16.73 19.17 15.13
N ILE A 133 16.96 18.82 13.88
CA ILE A 133 18.30 18.46 13.38
C ILE A 133 19.29 19.64 13.50
N LEU A 134 18.87 20.86 13.19
CA LEU A 134 19.70 22.05 13.32
C LEU A 134 20.10 22.37 14.77
N LYS A 135 19.29 21.90 15.75
CA LYS A 135 19.60 22.07 17.18
C LYS A 135 20.48 20.96 17.75
N THR A 136 20.41 19.75 17.17
CA THR A 136 21.04 18.56 17.76
C THR A 136 22.25 18.04 17.00
N SER A 137 22.48 18.48 15.77
CA SER A 137 23.56 18.01 14.89
C SER A 137 24.54 19.13 14.57
N ASP A 138 25.75 18.76 14.14
CA ASP A 138 26.70 19.71 13.54
C ASP A 138 26.03 20.43 12.36
N THR A 139 26.08 21.77 12.40
CA THR A 139 25.39 22.61 11.40
C THR A 139 25.86 22.37 9.97
N VAL A 140 27.16 22.06 9.77
CA VAL A 140 27.71 21.79 8.42
C VAL A 140 27.19 20.45 7.93
N ILE A 141 27.22 19.41 8.78
CA ILE A 141 26.68 18.09 8.44
C ILE A 141 25.19 18.21 8.12
N ALA A 142 24.41 18.88 8.97
CA ALA A 142 22.98 19.09 8.77
C ALA A 142 22.67 19.75 7.43
N LYS A 143 23.32 20.88 7.12
CA LYS A 143 23.13 21.61 5.87
C LYS A 143 23.52 20.80 4.63
N ASN A 144 24.67 20.12 4.68
CA ASN A 144 25.13 19.27 3.56
C ASN A 144 24.15 18.11 3.31
N SER A 145 23.67 17.46 4.37
CA SER A 145 22.72 16.35 4.29
C SER A 145 21.37 16.79 3.73
N MET A 146 20.84 17.92 4.19
CA MET A 146 19.61 18.48 3.65
C MET A 146 19.72 18.86 2.19
N LEU A 147 20.85 19.47 1.77
CA LEU A 147 21.10 19.81 0.38
C LEU A 147 21.19 18.55 -0.49
N TYR A 148 21.89 17.51 -0.01
CA TYR A 148 21.98 16.24 -0.72
C TYR A 148 20.62 15.56 -0.86
N GLY A 149 19.85 15.46 0.25
CA GLY A 149 18.49 14.90 0.22
C GLY A 149 17.58 15.65 -0.76
N ARG A 150 17.69 16.99 -0.83
CA ARG A 150 16.94 17.79 -1.81
C ARG A 150 17.33 17.45 -3.26
N LYS A 151 18.63 17.31 -3.57
CA LYS A 151 19.07 16.90 -4.90
C LYS A 151 18.56 15.52 -5.31
N VAL A 152 18.53 14.56 -4.38
CA VAL A 152 17.93 13.24 -4.62
C VAL A 152 16.43 13.37 -4.90
N ALA A 153 15.70 14.15 -4.09
CA ALA A 153 14.28 14.39 -4.31
C ALA A 153 14.01 15.00 -5.69
N ASP A 154 14.77 16.01 -6.10
CA ASP A 154 14.60 16.67 -7.41
C ASP A 154 14.85 15.69 -8.57
N SER A 155 15.84 14.78 -8.45
CA SER A 155 16.09 13.74 -9.46
C SER A 155 14.92 12.74 -9.54
N ILE A 156 14.40 12.29 -8.40
CA ILE A 156 13.23 11.39 -8.36
C ILE A 156 11.98 12.10 -8.90
N LEU A 157 11.73 13.36 -8.53
CA LEU A 157 10.56 14.11 -9.02
C LEU A 157 10.63 14.36 -10.54
N ALA A 158 11.79 14.68 -11.08
CA ALA A 158 12.00 14.79 -12.53
C ALA A 158 11.72 13.45 -13.26
N TRP A 159 12.04 12.34 -12.62
CA TRP A 159 11.74 11.01 -13.14
C TRP A 159 10.25 10.62 -12.99
N VAL A 160 9.61 11.01 -11.88
CA VAL A 160 8.16 10.86 -11.64
C VAL A 160 7.34 11.53 -12.74
N GLN A 161 7.70 12.74 -13.17
CA GLN A 161 6.98 13.48 -14.20
C GLN A 161 6.94 12.75 -15.56
N LYS A 162 7.82 11.76 -15.75
CA LYS A 162 7.93 10.96 -16.98
C LYS A 162 7.27 9.58 -16.86
N ASP A 163 6.42 9.36 -15.85
CA ASP A 163 5.76 8.05 -15.63
C ASP A 163 4.41 7.90 -16.35
N ASN A 164 4.02 8.89 -17.12
CA ASN A 164 2.76 8.96 -17.87
C ASN A 164 1.51 9.23 -17.01
N TYR A 165 1.66 9.54 -15.71
CA TYR A 165 0.51 9.82 -14.85
C TYR A 165 -0.27 11.05 -15.31
N ASN A 166 0.41 12.18 -15.53
CA ASN A 166 -0.23 13.42 -15.96
C ASN A 166 -0.92 13.27 -17.33
N GLN A 167 -0.26 12.55 -18.27
CA GLN A 167 -0.82 12.28 -19.60
C GLN A 167 -2.09 11.42 -19.52
N SER A 168 -2.12 10.44 -18.59
CA SER A 168 -3.28 9.58 -18.40
C SER A 168 -4.54 10.35 -17.94
N ARG A 169 -4.36 11.50 -17.26
CA ARG A 169 -5.49 12.35 -16.80
C ARG A 169 -6.23 13.02 -17.94
N GLY A 170 -5.56 13.27 -19.06
CA GLY A 170 -6.15 13.88 -20.26
C GLY A 170 -6.81 12.91 -21.23
N LEU A 171 -6.76 11.59 -20.94
CA LEU A 171 -7.34 10.57 -21.82
C LEU A 171 -8.87 10.49 -21.66
N PRO A 172 -9.62 10.05 -22.71
CA PRO A 172 -11.07 9.92 -22.66
C PRO A 172 -11.55 9.04 -21.52
N ARG A 173 -12.72 9.33 -20.96
CA ARG A 173 -13.37 8.49 -19.96
C ARG A 173 -13.69 7.12 -20.55
N PHE A 174 -13.77 6.10 -19.70
CA PHE A 174 -14.15 4.76 -20.13
C PHE A 174 -15.58 4.74 -20.67
N THR A 175 -15.74 4.22 -21.89
CA THR A 175 -17.06 4.09 -22.51
C THR A 175 -17.65 2.72 -22.18
N ILE A 176 -18.86 2.73 -21.62
CA ILE A 176 -19.63 1.52 -21.32
C ILE A 176 -20.08 0.92 -22.66
N SER A 177 -19.72 -0.35 -22.91
CA SER A 177 -20.00 -0.99 -24.20
C SER A 177 -21.45 -1.41 -24.40
N GLY A 178 -22.20 -1.61 -23.31
CA GLY A 178 -23.57 -2.17 -23.33
C GLY A 178 -23.67 -3.62 -23.79
N LYS A 179 -22.55 -4.27 -24.13
CA LYS A 179 -22.54 -5.67 -24.56
C LYS A 179 -22.79 -6.60 -23.38
N MET A 180 -23.51 -7.69 -23.63
CA MET A 180 -23.76 -8.73 -22.63
C MET A 180 -22.44 -9.27 -22.06
N GLY A 181 -22.38 -9.45 -20.74
CA GLY A 181 -21.18 -9.95 -20.05
C GLY A 181 -20.09 -8.90 -19.80
N THR A 182 -20.30 -7.65 -20.24
CA THR A 182 -19.34 -6.57 -19.97
C THR A 182 -19.73 -5.77 -18.72
N TRP A 183 -18.73 -5.18 -18.09
CA TRP A 183 -18.90 -4.35 -16.92
C TRP A 183 -19.72 -3.09 -17.23
N GLN A 184 -20.55 -2.74 -16.27
CA GLN A 184 -21.28 -1.49 -16.17
C GLN A 184 -21.26 -0.95 -14.72
N PRO A 185 -21.50 0.33 -14.50
CA PRO A 185 -21.64 0.90 -13.16
C PRO A 185 -22.64 0.11 -12.32
N THR A 186 -22.31 -0.07 -11.04
CA THR A 186 -23.10 -0.88 -10.08
C THR A 186 -23.69 0.00 -8.99
N PRO A 187 -24.79 -0.42 -8.34
CA PRO A 187 -25.29 0.24 -7.14
C PRO A 187 -24.24 0.30 -6.02
N ALA A 188 -24.30 1.26 -5.09
CA ALA A 188 -25.34 2.29 -4.91
C ALA A 188 -25.11 3.54 -5.78
N ASP A 189 -23.85 3.86 -6.12
CA ASP A 189 -23.48 5.16 -6.70
C ASP A 189 -23.50 5.20 -8.22
N TYR A 190 -23.49 4.04 -8.87
CA TYR A 190 -23.32 3.98 -10.31
C TYR A 190 -22.10 4.78 -10.80
N ALA A 191 -21.04 4.76 -10.02
CA ALA A 191 -19.84 5.55 -10.24
C ALA A 191 -19.12 5.14 -11.53
N GLN A 192 -18.46 6.13 -12.14
CA GLN A 192 -17.65 5.90 -13.36
C GLN A 192 -16.44 5.02 -13.07
N ALA A 193 -15.90 4.41 -14.13
CA ALA A 193 -14.73 3.56 -14.03
C ALA A 193 -13.52 4.32 -13.46
N ILE A 194 -12.94 3.78 -12.39
CA ILE A 194 -11.74 4.32 -11.75
C ILE A 194 -10.49 3.91 -12.55
N GLU A 195 -9.66 4.90 -12.86
CA GLU A 195 -8.32 4.75 -13.45
C GLU A 195 -8.26 3.87 -14.72
N PRO A 196 -9.13 4.06 -15.73
CA PRO A 196 -9.20 3.15 -16.88
C PRO A 196 -7.92 3.09 -17.72
N HIS A 197 -7.03 4.07 -17.56
CA HIS A 197 -5.77 4.19 -18.28
C HIS A 197 -4.54 3.83 -17.44
N TRP A 198 -4.72 3.28 -16.22
CA TRP A 198 -3.62 2.95 -15.31
C TRP A 198 -2.56 2.03 -15.92
N ARG A 199 -2.95 1.16 -16.84
CA ARG A 199 -2.03 0.30 -17.62
C ARG A 199 -0.97 1.07 -18.43
N THR A 200 -1.17 2.35 -18.68
CA THR A 200 -0.23 3.20 -19.44
C THR A 200 0.84 3.83 -18.57
N ILE A 201 0.72 3.72 -17.24
CA ILE A 201 1.72 4.21 -16.31
C ILE A 201 2.99 3.38 -16.45
N ARG A 202 4.15 4.02 -16.36
CA ARG A 202 5.44 3.34 -16.45
C ARG A 202 5.67 2.41 -15.24
N PRO A 203 5.75 1.10 -15.44
CA PRO A 203 6.04 0.16 -14.36
C PRO A 203 7.50 0.25 -13.91
N PHE A 204 7.77 -0.25 -12.71
CA PHE A 204 9.11 -0.29 -12.15
C PHE A 204 9.93 -1.48 -12.64
N THR A 205 9.34 -2.69 -12.67
CA THR A 205 10.07 -3.92 -13.03
C THR A 205 9.44 -4.68 -14.19
N LEU A 206 8.16 -4.47 -14.48
CA LEU A 206 7.49 -5.16 -15.56
C LEU A 206 7.98 -4.67 -16.93
N LYS A 207 8.21 -5.59 -17.87
CA LYS A 207 8.51 -5.24 -19.27
C LYS A 207 7.31 -4.57 -19.95
N THR A 208 6.12 -5.11 -19.71
CA THR A 208 4.83 -4.56 -20.16
C THR A 208 3.78 -4.78 -19.07
N ALA A 209 2.68 -4.04 -19.10
CA ALA A 209 1.56 -4.25 -18.16
C ALA A 209 0.99 -5.68 -18.22
N SER A 210 1.07 -6.33 -19.38
CA SER A 210 0.57 -7.69 -19.63
C SER A 210 1.62 -8.80 -19.45
N GLN A 211 2.81 -8.50 -18.89
CA GLN A 211 3.87 -9.50 -18.78
C GLN A 211 3.43 -10.78 -18.04
N PHE A 212 2.62 -10.64 -17.01
CA PHE A 212 2.06 -11.73 -16.22
C PHE A 212 0.54 -11.85 -16.40
N SER A 213 0.06 -11.61 -17.63
CA SER A 213 -1.33 -11.85 -17.98
C SER A 213 -1.68 -13.32 -17.78
N PRO A 214 -2.73 -13.66 -17.01
CA PRO A 214 -3.13 -15.04 -16.83
C PRO A 214 -3.44 -15.72 -18.17
N LYS A 215 -2.96 -16.97 -18.33
CA LYS A 215 -3.26 -17.77 -19.53
C LYS A 215 -4.74 -18.15 -19.59
N GLU A 216 -5.29 -18.51 -18.44
CA GLU A 216 -6.70 -18.81 -18.26
C GLU A 216 -7.46 -17.53 -17.90
N LYS A 217 -8.60 -17.31 -18.56
CA LYS A 217 -9.48 -16.17 -18.32
C LYS A 217 -10.90 -16.63 -18.12
N LEU A 218 -11.56 -16.03 -17.16
CA LEU A 218 -12.99 -16.27 -16.96
C LEU A 218 -13.77 -15.53 -18.07
N VAL A 219 -14.48 -16.29 -18.90
CA VAL A 219 -15.25 -15.76 -20.01
C VAL A 219 -16.74 -15.87 -19.72
N PHE A 220 -17.48 -14.77 -19.86
CA PHE A 220 -18.92 -14.73 -19.65
C PHE A 220 -19.66 -15.76 -20.48
N SER A 221 -20.55 -16.53 -19.85
CA SER A 221 -21.43 -17.49 -20.50
C SER A 221 -22.64 -17.82 -19.61
N LEU A 222 -23.82 -17.82 -20.17
CA LEU A 222 -25.06 -18.26 -19.51
C LEU A 222 -25.35 -19.76 -19.67
N ASN A 223 -24.46 -20.50 -20.36
CA ASN A 223 -24.56 -21.96 -20.41
C ASN A 223 -24.31 -22.55 -19.02
N LYS A 224 -25.29 -23.31 -18.49
CA LYS A 224 -25.26 -23.89 -17.15
C LYS A 224 -24.05 -24.80 -16.88
N ASN A 225 -23.45 -25.37 -17.93
CA ASN A 225 -22.28 -26.22 -17.84
C ASN A 225 -20.97 -25.44 -17.87
N SER A 226 -20.97 -24.13 -18.20
CA SER A 226 -19.76 -23.32 -18.31
C SER A 226 -19.16 -23.05 -16.92
N THR A 227 -17.84 -22.83 -16.89
CA THR A 227 -17.11 -22.40 -15.67
C THR A 227 -17.68 -21.10 -15.14
N PHE A 228 -18.00 -20.13 -16.01
CA PHE A 228 -18.57 -18.85 -15.60
C PHE A 228 -19.90 -19.03 -14.84
N TYR A 229 -20.83 -19.80 -15.40
CA TYR A 229 -22.16 -20.00 -14.76
C TYR A 229 -22.03 -20.70 -13.40
N LYS A 230 -21.17 -21.72 -13.31
CA LYS A 230 -20.91 -22.45 -12.07
C LYS A 230 -20.31 -21.54 -10.99
N THR A 231 -19.28 -20.76 -11.34
CA THR A 231 -18.62 -19.86 -10.38
C THR A 231 -19.51 -18.67 -9.98
N MET A 232 -20.40 -18.22 -10.88
CA MET A 232 -21.43 -17.23 -10.57
C MET A 232 -22.43 -17.76 -9.52
N LEU A 233 -22.91 -18.99 -9.69
CA LEU A 233 -23.81 -19.64 -8.70
C LEU A 233 -23.07 -19.90 -7.38
N GLU A 234 -21.78 -20.20 -7.41
CA GLU A 234 -20.97 -20.37 -6.19
C GLU A 234 -20.95 -19.06 -5.37
N VAL A 235 -20.71 -17.88 -6.00
CA VAL A 235 -20.81 -16.57 -5.32
C VAL A 235 -22.19 -16.33 -4.74
N TYR A 236 -23.24 -16.59 -5.53
CA TYR A 236 -24.63 -16.43 -5.09
C TYR A 236 -24.92 -17.24 -3.84
N ASN A 237 -24.56 -18.54 -3.85
CA ASN A 237 -24.79 -19.44 -2.74
C ASN A 237 -23.97 -19.08 -1.50
N ILE A 238 -22.70 -18.71 -1.67
CA ILE A 238 -21.85 -18.21 -0.58
C ILE A 238 -22.49 -16.98 0.04
N GLY A 239 -22.88 -15.99 -0.76
CA GLY A 239 -23.48 -14.74 -0.27
C GLY A 239 -24.76 -14.94 0.51
N LYS A 240 -25.59 -15.95 0.17
CA LYS A 240 -26.81 -16.29 0.92
C LYS A 240 -26.55 -17.01 2.24
N ASN A 241 -25.40 -17.66 2.40
CA ASN A 241 -25.10 -18.55 3.52
C ASN A 241 -23.86 -18.15 4.31
N LEU A 242 -23.46 -16.86 4.25
CA LEU A 242 -22.27 -16.36 4.96
C LEU A 242 -22.38 -16.60 6.46
N ASP A 243 -21.41 -17.34 7.00
CA ASP A 243 -21.24 -17.48 8.44
C ASP A 243 -20.58 -16.25 9.07
N THR A 244 -20.47 -16.24 10.40
CA THR A 244 -19.91 -15.13 11.16
C THR A 244 -18.42 -14.88 10.83
N THR A 245 -17.65 -15.96 10.62
CA THR A 245 -16.24 -15.89 10.29
C THR A 245 -16.02 -15.28 8.89
N GLN A 246 -16.77 -15.73 7.90
CA GLN A 246 -16.71 -15.21 6.54
C GLN A 246 -17.08 -13.73 6.46
N LYS A 247 -18.11 -13.32 7.23
CA LYS A 247 -18.50 -11.91 7.38
C LYS A 247 -17.38 -11.07 7.99
N ALA A 248 -16.75 -11.56 9.06
CA ALA A 248 -15.64 -10.88 9.71
C ALA A 248 -14.43 -10.75 8.74
N ILE A 249 -14.09 -11.80 8.00
CA ILE A 249 -13.04 -11.79 6.99
C ILE A 249 -13.35 -10.76 5.88
N ALA A 250 -14.58 -10.76 5.35
CA ALA A 250 -14.97 -9.83 4.30
C ALA A 250 -14.89 -8.37 4.75
N LYS A 251 -15.26 -8.10 6.01
CA LYS A 251 -15.22 -6.77 6.61
C LYS A 251 -13.79 -6.31 6.91
N TYR A 252 -12.95 -7.20 7.44
CA TYR A 252 -11.56 -6.91 7.79
C TYR A 252 -10.74 -6.45 6.58
N TRP A 253 -10.84 -7.14 5.46
CA TRP A 253 -10.16 -6.84 4.21
C TRP A 253 -10.97 -5.91 3.28
N ASP A 254 -12.01 -5.22 3.79
CA ASP A 254 -12.73 -4.22 3.00
C ASP A 254 -11.97 -2.89 2.97
N ASP A 255 -10.78 -2.94 2.41
CA ASP A 255 -9.88 -1.81 2.22
C ASP A 255 -10.36 -0.90 1.08
N ASN A 256 -11.65 -0.56 1.09
CA ASN A 256 -12.21 0.37 0.11
C ASN A 256 -12.12 1.80 0.67
N PRO A 257 -11.19 2.65 0.18
CA PRO A 257 -11.02 4.00 0.71
C PRO A 257 -12.22 4.91 0.42
N ASN A 258 -13.13 4.48 -0.45
CA ASN A 258 -14.25 5.27 -0.96
C ASN A 258 -15.59 4.52 -0.78
N VAL A 259 -15.82 3.94 0.40
CA VAL A 259 -17.15 3.40 0.72
C VAL A 259 -18.13 4.55 0.80
N SER A 260 -19.12 4.56 -0.11
CA SER A 260 -20.16 5.59 -0.11
C SER A 260 -21.35 5.19 0.76
N VAL A 261 -21.86 6.14 1.50
CA VAL A 261 -23.08 6.00 2.29
C VAL A 261 -24.10 7.03 1.82
N ASN A 262 -25.19 6.55 1.26
CA ASN A 262 -26.29 7.36 0.75
C ASN A 262 -27.41 7.41 1.77
N MET A 263 -27.73 8.58 2.29
CA MET A 263 -28.85 8.82 3.22
C MET A 263 -29.73 9.98 2.70
N GLY A 264 -30.72 9.64 1.90
CA GLY A 264 -31.58 10.64 1.25
C GLY A 264 -30.78 11.56 0.32
N HIS A 265 -30.68 12.84 0.66
CA HIS A 265 -29.89 13.81 -0.10
C HIS A 265 -28.42 13.91 0.31
N LEU A 266 -28.02 13.17 1.37
CA LEU A 266 -26.65 13.15 1.86
C LEU A 266 -25.91 11.96 1.25
N ASN A 267 -24.77 12.26 0.66
CA ASN A 267 -23.79 11.26 0.24
C ASN A 267 -22.46 11.61 0.91
N TYR A 268 -21.92 10.69 1.70
CA TYR A 268 -20.63 10.83 2.35
C TYR A 268 -19.81 9.56 2.21
N PHE A 269 -18.49 9.72 2.30
CA PHE A 269 -17.55 8.62 2.17
C PHE A 269 -16.96 8.28 3.54
N ILE A 270 -16.84 6.98 3.80
CA ILE A 270 -16.09 6.49 4.96
C ILE A 270 -14.64 6.31 4.50
N HIS A 271 -13.74 7.01 5.19
CA HIS A 271 -12.31 6.89 4.94
C HIS A 271 -11.79 5.59 5.53
N LYS A 272 -11.21 4.75 4.68
CA LYS A 272 -10.50 3.54 5.07
C LYS A 272 -9.12 3.52 4.44
N ILE A 273 -8.26 2.70 4.99
CA ILE A 273 -6.96 2.42 4.39
C ILE A 273 -7.15 1.78 3.01
N SER A 274 -6.24 2.09 2.08
CA SER A 274 -6.22 1.39 0.79
C SER A 274 -5.58 0.00 0.94
N PRO A 275 -5.88 -0.97 0.05
CA PRO A 275 -5.27 -2.30 0.13
C PRO A 275 -3.72 -2.26 0.08
N GLY A 276 -3.15 -1.30 -0.68
CA GLY A 276 -1.71 -1.08 -0.70
C GLY A 276 -1.18 -0.53 0.63
N GLY A 277 -1.92 0.40 1.25
CA GLY A 277 -1.58 0.94 2.56
C GLY A 277 -1.58 -0.15 3.65
N HIS A 278 -2.56 -1.05 3.61
CA HIS A 278 -2.65 -2.20 4.51
C HIS A 278 -1.35 -3.05 4.46
N TRP A 279 -0.90 -3.41 3.27
CA TRP A 279 0.35 -4.18 3.10
C TRP A 279 1.62 -3.41 3.47
N ILE A 280 1.64 -2.07 3.35
CA ILE A 280 2.73 -1.24 3.88
C ILE A 280 2.72 -1.28 5.43
N MET A 281 1.55 -1.30 6.07
CA MET A 281 1.45 -1.45 7.53
C MET A 281 1.87 -2.85 8.01
N ILE A 282 1.53 -3.91 7.29
CA ILE A 282 2.05 -5.26 7.57
C ILE A 282 3.60 -5.28 7.46
N ALA A 283 4.17 -4.65 6.44
CA ALA A 283 5.62 -4.52 6.33
C ALA A 283 6.24 -3.74 7.50
N LYS A 284 5.55 -2.68 7.99
CA LYS A 284 5.94 -1.94 9.19
C LYS A 284 6.02 -2.87 10.41
N GLN A 285 4.93 -3.60 10.69
CA GLN A 285 4.84 -4.50 11.83
C GLN A 285 5.95 -5.55 11.80
N ALA A 286 6.21 -6.16 10.64
CA ALA A 286 7.29 -7.12 10.47
C ALA A 286 8.68 -6.52 10.76
N CYS A 287 8.95 -5.29 10.29
CA CYS A 287 10.19 -4.60 10.58
C CYS A 287 10.35 -4.27 12.06
N GLU A 288 9.27 -3.79 12.72
CA GLU A 288 9.27 -3.44 14.15
C GLU A 288 9.48 -4.68 15.02
N GLU A 289 8.79 -5.78 14.72
CA GLU A 289 8.91 -7.04 15.47
C GLU A 289 10.31 -7.63 15.34
N LYS A 290 10.89 -7.64 14.14
CA LYS A 290 12.26 -8.10 13.89
C LYS A 290 13.33 -7.09 14.33
N LYS A 291 12.94 -5.89 14.74
CA LYS A 291 13.86 -4.80 15.09
C LYS A 291 14.85 -4.52 13.95
N GLU A 292 14.32 -4.50 12.73
CA GLU A 292 15.14 -4.27 11.55
C GLU A 292 15.82 -2.89 11.57
N SER A 293 17.04 -2.83 11.06
CA SER A 293 17.74 -1.56 10.87
C SER A 293 16.96 -0.64 9.94
N VAL A 294 17.21 0.67 10.01
CA VAL A 294 16.57 1.65 9.11
C VAL A 294 16.82 1.31 7.64
N SER A 295 18.00 0.79 7.30
CA SER A 295 18.37 0.39 5.94
C SER A 295 17.55 -0.80 5.45
N HIS A 296 17.41 -1.85 6.28
CA HIS A 296 16.59 -3.02 5.95
C HIS A 296 15.09 -2.72 5.99
N SER A 297 14.62 -1.92 6.94
CA SER A 297 13.23 -1.43 6.94
C SER A 297 12.92 -0.64 5.66
N SER A 298 13.84 0.21 5.22
CA SER A 298 13.70 0.96 3.97
C SER A 298 13.67 0.06 2.73
N LEU A 299 14.49 -1.00 2.71
CA LEU A 299 14.45 -2.03 1.67
C LEU A 299 13.08 -2.72 1.62
N ALA A 300 12.55 -3.13 2.78
CA ALA A 300 11.24 -3.80 2.89
C ALA A 300 10.11 -2.90 2.36
N TYR A 301 10.05 -1.65 2.79
CA TYR A 301 9.05 -0.69 2.29
C TYR A 301 9.20 -0.45 0.79
N THR A 302 10.42 -0.29 0.30
CA THR A 302 10.67 0.03 -1.12
C THR A 302 10.25 -1.13 -2.02
N LEU A 303 10.66 -2.36 -1.70
CA LEU A 303 10.33 -3.52 -2.53
C LEU A 303 8.83 -3.84 -2.46
N THR A 304 8.21 -3.74 -1.27
CA THR A 304 6.77 -3.95 -1.12
C THR A 304 5.98 -2.90 -1.91
N SER A 305 6.31 -1.62 -1.81
CA SER A 305 5.60 -0.57 -2.54
C SER A 305 5.77 -0.68 -4.07
N ILE A 306 6.94 -1.09 -4.55
CA ILE A 306 7.19 -1.38 -5.97
C ILE A 306 6.32 -2.57 -6.43
N ALA A 307 6.24 -3.64 -5.63
CA ALA A 307 5.43 -4.80 -5.96
C ALA A 307 3.93 -4.46 -6.04
N LEU A 308 3.43 -3.67 -5.09
CA LEU A 308 2.06 -3.17 -5.10
C LEU A 308 1.76 -2.32 -6.35
N PHE A 309 2.66 -1.42 -6.71
CA PHE A 309 2.49 -0.54 -7.86
C PHE A 309 2.46 -1.33 -9.19
N ASP A 310 3.43 -2.21 -9.40
CA ASP A 310 3.48 -3.06 -10.61
C ASP A 310 2.27 -4.00 -10.68
N ALA A 311 1.82 -4.53 -9.53
CA ALA A 311 0.62 -5.35 -9.43
C ALA A 311 -0.65 -4.58 -9.82
N PHE A 312 -0.80 -3.32 -9.42
CA PHE A 312 -1.92 -2.48 -9.87
C PHE A 312 -1.88 -2.23 -11.37
N ILE A 313 -0.71 -2.00 -11.97
CA ILE A 313 -0.58 -1.81 -13.43
C ILE A 313 -1.04 -3.07 -14.18
N ALA A 314 -0.55 -4.23 -13.76
CA ALA A 314 -0.91 -5.51 -14.40
C ALA A 314 -2.39 -5.84 -14.21
N THR A 315 -2.93 -5.63 -13.02
CA THR A 315 -4.35 -5.86 -12.72
C THR A 315 -5.25 -4.95 -13.55
N TRP A 316 -4.93 -3.66 -13.65
CA TRP A 316 -5.73 -2.71 -14.43
C TRP A 316 -5.66 -2.96 -15.93
N ASP A 317 -4.55 -3.49 -16.44
CA ASP A 317 -4.46 -3.96 -17.82
C ASP A 317 -5.46 -5.10 -18.09
N GLU A 318 -5.53 -6.11 -17.20
CA GLU A 318 -6.49 -7.20 -17.32
C GLU A 318 -7.94 -6.74 -17.17
N LYS A 319 -8.23 -5.88 -16.19
CA LYS A 319 -9.58 -5.38 -15.94
C LYS A 319 -10.18 -4.71 -17.18
N PHE A 320 -9.47 -3.78 -17.77
CA PHE A 320 -9.99 -3.01 -18.90
C PHE A 320 -9.82 -3.70 -20.26
N LYS A 321 -9.02 -4.77 -20.36
CA LYS A 321 -8.98 -5.67 -21.53
C LYS A 321 -10.12 -6.66 -21.52
N THR A 322 -10.38 -7.33 -20.39
CA THR A 322 -11.43 -8.35 -20.28
C THR A 322 -12.81 -7.73 -20.15
N ASN A 323 -12.89 -6.57 -19.51
CA ASN A 323 -14.12 -5.83 -19.23
C ASN A 323 -15.23 -6.71 -18.63
N LEU A 324 -14.87 -7.67 -17.77
CA LEU A 324 -15.81 -8.68 -17.25
C LEU A 324 -16.84 -8.08 -16.29
N ILE A 325 -18.08 -8.51 -16.45
CA ILE A 325 -19.24 -8.17 -15.62
C ILE A 325 -19.05 -8.56 -14.15
N ARG A 326 -19.57 -7.75 -13.22
CA ARG A 326 -19.56 -8.02 -11.77
C ARG A 326 -20.66 -8.99 -11.34
N PRO A 327 -20.46 -9.76 -10.25
CA PRO A 327 -21.46 -10.68 -9.70
C PRO A 327 -22.82 -10.03 -9.49
N ILE A 328 -22.90 -8.85 -8.86
CA ILE A 328 -24.19 -8.17 -8.62
C ILE A 328 -24.98 -8.01 -9.91
N THR A 329 -24.33 -7.57 -11.00
CA THR A 329 -25.05 -7.31 -12.25
C THR A 329 -25.60 -8.60 -12.86
N VAL A 330 -24.78 -9.66 -12.94
CA VAL A 330 -25.23 -10.91 -13.58
C VAL A 330 -26.23 -11.66 -12.71
N ILE A 331 -26.06 -11.67 -11.39
CA ILE A 331 -26.97 -12.35 -10.47
C ILE A 331 -28.34 -11.66 -10.49
N ASN A 332 -28.39 -10.33 -10.42
CA ASN A 332 -29.66 -9.59 -10.46
C ASN A 332 -30.39 -9.75 -11.78
N ASN A 333 -29.67 -9.87 -12.89
CA ASN A 333 -30.27 -10.03 -14.21
C ASN A 333 -30.80 -11.46 -14.47
N TYR A 334 -30.17 -12.50 -13.89
CA TYR A 334 -30.42 -13.87 -14.35
C TYR A 334 -30.75 -14.89 -13.25
N VAL A 335 -30.60 -14.54 -11.96
CA VAL A 335 -30.79 -15.47 -10.84
C VAL A 335 -31.75 -14.92 -9.80
N ASP A 336 -31.42 -13.78 -9.21
CA ASP A 336 -32.18 -13.17 -8.09
C ASP A 336 -32.03 -11.64 -8.14
N LYS A 337 -33.07 -10.98 -8.61
CA LYS A 337 -33.08 -9.51 -8.80
C LYS A 337 -32.86 -8.69 -7.53
N ASN A 338 -33.04 -9.30 -6.35
CA ASN A 338 -32.92 -8.63 -5.05
C ASN A 338 -31.60 -8.98 -4.34
N TRP A 339 -30.73 -9.81 -4.95
CA TRP A 339 -29.48 -10.18 -4.34
C TRP A 339 -28.55 -8.98 -4.22
N GLN A 340 -27.87 -8.85 -3.06
CA GLN A 340 -26.89 -7.82 -2.79
C GLN A 340 -25.58 -8.47 -2.32
N PRO A 341 -24.43 -7.96 -2.74
CA PRO A 341 -23.15 -8.35 -2.18
C PRO A 341 -23.03 -7.86 -0.73
N TYR A 342 -22.25 -8.54 0.08
CA TYR A 342 -22.04 -8.19 1.48
C TYR A 342 -21.22 -6.90 1.68
N ILE A 343 -20.31 -6.59 0.74
CA ILE A 343 -19.57 -5.33 0.69
C ILE A 343 -19.86 -4.59 -0.61
N GLN A 344 -19.60 -3.29 -0.64
CA GLN A 344 -19.86 -2.46 -1.81
C GLN A 344 -18.99 -2.88 -3.00
N THR A 345 -19.62 -3.09 -4.16
CA THR A 345 -18.92 -3.40 -5.41
C THR A 345 -18.15 -2.17 -5.91
N PRO A 346 -16.83 -2.25 -6.10
CA PRO A 346 -16.06 -1.10 -6.56
C PRO A 346 -16.24 -0.83 -8.06
N PRO A 347 -16.10 0.43 -8.51
CA PRO A 347 -16.44 0.85 -9.87
C PRO A 347 -15.35 0.57 -10.90
N PHE A 348 -15.11 -0.70 -11.20
CA PHE A 348 -14.22 -1.19 -12.27
C PHE A 348 -14.52 -2.64 -12.62
N PRO A 349 -14.10 -3.12 -13.82
CA PRO A 349 -14.34 -4.49 -14.26
C PRO A 349 -13.83 -5.56 -13.27
N GLU A 350 -14.45 -6.74 -13.36
CA GLU A 350 -14.25 -7.78 -12.36
C GLU A 350 -12.85 -8.42 -12.40
N PHE A 351 -12.38 -8.88 -13.57
CA PHE A 351 -11.20 -9.73 -13.74
C PHE A 351 -9.94 -8.90 -14.06
N THR A 352 -8.80 -9.11 -13.39
CA THR A 352 -8.49 -9.96 -12.24
C THR A 352 -8.84 -9.26 -10.92
N SER A 353 -8.83 -10.00 -9.79
CA SER A 353 -9.11 -9.42 -8.48
C SER A 353 -7.94 -8.58 -8.00
N GLY A 354 -8.17 -7.26 -7.81
CA GLY A 354 -7.14 -6.32 -7.34
C GLY A 354 -6.53 -6.75 -6.02
N HIS A 355 -7.34 -7.01 -4.99
CA HIS A 355 -6.89 -7.48 -3.68
C HIS A 355 -6.06 -8.76 -3.78
N ALA A 356 -6.51 -9.74 -4.57
CA ALA A 356 -5.77 -10.99 -4.72
C ALA A 356 -4.39 -10.77 -5.34
N VAL A 357 -4.30 -10.00 -6.44
CA VAL A 357 -3.02 -9.77 -7.13
C VAL A 357 -2.05 -8.99 -6.25
N ILE A 358 -2.48 -7.85 -5.67
CA ILE A 358 -1.59 -7.01 -4.87
C ILE A 358 -1.16 -7.70 -3.57
N SER A 359 -2.09 -8.41 -2.88
CA SER A 359 -1.77 -9.10 -1.64
C SER A 359 -0.77 -10.24 -1.87
N ASN A 360 -0.96 -11.04 -2.92
CA ASN A 360 -0.01 -12.09 -3.24
C ASN A 360 1.34 -11.55 -3.76
N SER A 361 1.34 -10.36 -4.38
CA SER A 361 2.59 -9.69 -4.79
C SER A 361 3.37 -9.16 -3.58
N ALA A 362 2.71 -8.51 -2.64
CA ALA A 362 3.31 -8.05 -1.39
C ALA A 362 3.78 -9.23 -0.53
N ALA A 363 2.95 -10.28 -0.39
CA ALA A 363 3.31 -11.49 0.35
C ALA A 363 4.55 -12.18 -0.22
N ALA A 364 4.71 -12.24 -1.56
CA ALA A 364 5.89 -12.80 -2.19
C ALA A 364 7.17 -12.02 -1.81
N VAL A 365 7.09 -10.68 -1.80
CA VAL A 365 8.22 -9.83 -1.41
C VAL A 365 8.55 -10.00 0.08
N LEU A 366 7.55 -9.90 0.94
CA LEU A 366 7.76 -10.02 2.40
C LEU A 366 8.24 -11.42 2.79
N THR A 367 7.72 -12.47 2.14
CA THR A 367 8.21 -13.84 2.34
C THR A 367 9.69 -13.98 1.95
N GLY A 368 10.12 -13.38 0.84
CA GLY A 368 11.52 -13.38 0.46
C GLY A 368 12.44 -12.67 1.45
N LEU A 369 11.95 -11.61 2.10
CA LEU A 369 12.72 -10.84 3.07
C LEU A 369 12.73 -11.45 4.48
N PHE A 370 11.57 -11.95 4.96
CA PHE A 370 11.39 -12.39 6.34
C PHE A 370 11.29 -13.91 6.51
N GLY A 371 11.11 -14.65 5.42
CA GLY A 371 11.02 -16.11 5.41
C GLY A 371 9.60 -16.66 5.24
N ASP A 372 9.50 -17.95 4.86
CA ASP A 372 8.24 -18.61 4.49
C ASP A 372 7.24 -18.77 5.65
N ASN A 373 7.74 -18.97 6.87
CA ASN A 373 6.94 -19.26 8.06
C ASN A 373 6.98 -18.08 9.05
N TYR A 374 6.91 -16.86 8.53
CA TYR A 374 6.85 -15.68 9.36
C TYR A 374 5.45 -15.52 9.94
N GLU A 375 5.30 -15.85 11.22
CA GLU A 375 4.06 -15.72 11.98
C GLU A 375 3.93 -14.30 12.54
N PHE A 376 2.77 -13.67 12.40
CA PHE A 376 2.52 -12.30 12.86
C PHE A 376 1.06 -12.04 13.19
N THR A 377 0.83 -11.00 13.97
CA THR A 377 -0.52 -10.48 14.26
C THR A 377 -0.70 -9.16 13.54
N ASP A 378 -1.67 -9.12 12.64
CA ASP A 378 -2.02 -7.90 11.92
C ASP A 378 -2.95 -7.02 12.76
N GLU A 379 -2.49 -5.82 13.06
CA GLU A 379 -3.18 -4.79 13.86
C GLU A 379 -3.66 -3.60 13.01
N THR A 380 -3.52 -3.70 11.68
CA THR A 380 -3.76 -2.58 10.76
C THR A 380 -5.18 -2.03 10.85
N GLU A 381 -6.15 -2.90 11.12
CA GLU A 381 -7.57 -2.56 11.11
C GLU A 381 -8.14 -2.15 12.48
N ILE A 382 -7.34 -2.15 13.55
CA ILE A 382 -7.78 -1.67 14.88
C ILE A 382 -8.33 -0.22 14.83
N PRO A 383 -7.69 0.75 14.15
CA PRO A 383 -8.20 2.12 14.07
C PRO A 383 -9.56 2.24 13.39
N PHE A 384 -9.97 1.22 12.63
CA PHE A 384 -11.24 1.16 11.90
C PHE A 384 -12.30 0.30 12.61
N GLY A 385 -12.02 -0.12 13.87
CA GLY A 385 -12.95 -0.86 14.73
C GLY A 385 -13.08 -2.34 14.39
N ASN A 386 -12.06 -2.93 13.79
CA ASN A 386 -11.93 -4.37 13.61
C ASN A 386 -10.94 -4.95 14.63
N ASP A 387 -11.11 -6.24 14.97
CA ASP A 387 -10.17 -6.97 15.82
C ASP A 387 -8.88 -7.29 15.06
N THR A 388 -7.81 -7.62 15.80
CA THR A 388 -6.57 -8.13 15.22
C THR A 388 -6.78 -9.49 14.56
N ARG A 389 -5.93 -9.82 13.59
CA ARG A 389 -5.91 -11.14 12.95
C ARG A 389 -4.51 -11.74 12.98
N HIS A 390 -4.46 -13.03 13.34
CA HIS A 390 -3.20 -13.75 13.45
C HIS A 390 -3.00 -14.66 12.24
N PHE A 391 -1.79 -14.63 11.67
CA PHE A 391 -1.42 -15.39 10.48
C PHE A 391 -0.08 -16.11 10.68
N LYS A 392 0.00 -17.33 10.17
CA LYS A 392 1.23 -18.17 10.20
C LYS A 392 2.23 -17.79 9.11
N SER A 393 1.81 -17.00 8.13
CA SER A 393 2.66 -16.52 7.05
C SER A 393 1.99 -15.37 6.28
N PHE A 394 2.79 -14.59 5.54
CA PHE A 394 2.27 -13.55 4.63
C PHE A 394 1.36 -14.15 3.56
N TYR A 395 1.64 -15.36 3.07
CA TYR A 395 0.77 -16.04 2.11
C TYR A 395 -0.57 -16.48 2.71
N GLU A 396 -0.63 -16.80 3.99
CA GLU A 396 -1.91 -17.07 4.65
C GLU A 396 -2.77 -15.80 4.71
N ALA A 397 -2.20 -14.66 5.09
CA ALA A 397 -2.87 -13.37 5.06
C ALA A 397 -3.34 -13.00 3.64
N ALA A 398 -2.49 -13.19 2.63
CA ALA A 398 -2.84 -12.93 1.24
C ALA A 398 -3.95 -13.86 0.72
N LYS A 399 -3.98 -15.12 1.16
CA LYS A 399 -5.07 -16.06 0.86
C LYS A 399 -6.38 -15.58 1.47
N GLU A 400 -6.36 -15.15 2.73
CA GLU A 400 -7.55 -14.65 3.40
C GLU A 400 -8.05 -13.36 2.72
N SER A 401 -7.15 -12.41 2.43
CA SER A 401 -7.47 -11.20 1.64
C SER A 401 -8.08 -11.54 0.27
N THR A 402 -7.58 -12.57 -0.40
CA THR A 402 -8.14 -13.04 -1.67
C THR A 402 -9.58 -13.53 -1.51
N TRP A 403 -9.85 -14.41 -0.53
CA TRP A 403 -11.18 -14.98 -0.33
C TRP A 403 -12.17 -14.02 0.30
N SER A 404 -11.70 -12.99 1.00
CA SER A 404 -12.56 -11.91 1.51
C SER A 404 -13.43 -11.27 0.43
N ARG A 405 -12.92 -11.23 -0.80
CA ARG A 405 -13.63 -10.63 -1.95
C ARG A 405 -14.74 -11.53 -2.49
N VAL A 406 -14.58 -12.84 -2.36
CA VAL A 406 -15.61 -13.83 -2.67
C VAL A 406 -16.70 -13.79 -1.60
N TYR A 407 -16.31 -13.79 -0.32
CA TYR A 407 -17.25 -13.63 0.79
C TYR A 407 -17.98 -12.27 0.73
N GLY A 408 -17.28 -11.24 0.31
CA GLY A 408 -17.86 -9.93 0.02
C GLY A 408 -18.85 -9.91 -1.14
N GLY A 409 -18.90 -10.96 -1.97
CA GLY A 409 -19.82 -11.09 -3.10
C GLY A 409 -19.44 -10.24 -4.33
N ILE A 410 -18.21 -9.77 -4.43
CA ILE A 410 -17.78 -8.83 -5.49
C ILE A 410 -16.80 -9.42 -6.51
N HIS A 411 -16.32 -10.63 -6.25
CA HIS A 411 -15.47 -11.41 -7.17
C HIS A 411 -15.91 -12.86 -7.27
N TYR A 412 -15.68 -13.48 -8.43
CA TYR A 412 -15.92 -14.90 -8.64
C TYR A 412 -14.79 -15.73 -8.02
N PRO A 413 -15.08 -16.91 -7.41
CA PRO A 413 -14.08 -17.84 -6.89
C PRO A 413 -12.99 -18.20 -7.90
N GLU A 414 -13.34 -18.39 -9.16
CA GLU A 414 -12.36 -18.71 -10.21
C GLU A 414 -11.42 -17.52 -10.48
N THR A 415 -11.93 -16.29 -10.52
CA THR A 415 -11.10 -15.08 -10.59
C THR A 415 -10.14 -15.01 -9.41
N ALA A 416 -10.60 -15.32 -8.21
CA ALA A 416 -9.76 -15.33 -7.01
C ALA A 416 -8.58 -16.32 -7.16
N ARG A 417 -8.86 -17.57 -7.59
CA ARG A 417 -7.83 -18.61 -7.81
C ARG A 417 -6.78 -18.19 -8.84
N ILE A 418 -7.22 -17.68 -9.99
CA ILE A 418 -6.33 -17.23 -11.08
C ILE A 418 -5.46 -16.05 -10.61
N SER A 419 -6.03 -15.10 -9.89
CA SER A 419 -5.35 -13.88 -9.45
C SER A 419 -4.21 -14.12 -8.46
N ILE A 420 -4.25 -15.18 -7.65
CA ILE A 420 -3.18 -15.58 -6.74
C ILE A 420 -1.87 -15.80 -7.51
N THR A 421 -1.94 -16.56 -8.60
CA THR A 421 -0.74 -16.87 -9.42
C THR A 421 -0.14 -15.62 -10.02
N GLN A 422 -0.98 -14.76 -10.62
CA GLN A 422 -0.53 -13.48 -11.18
C GLN A 422 0.21 -12.62 -10.14
N GLY A 423 -0.35 -12.51 -8.92
CA GLY A 423 0.28 -11.74 -7.84
C GLY A 423 1.64 -12.30 -7.43
N LYS A 424 1.73 -13.62 -7.21
CA LYS A 424 2.99 -14.30 -6.86
C LYS A 424 4.08 -14.10 -7.90
N GLU A 425 3.73 -14.21 -9.18
CA GLU A 425 4.67 -14.01 -10.29
C GLU A 425 5.22 -12.57 -10.31
N ILE A 426 4.37 -11.57 -10.07
CA ILE A 426 4.78 -10.16 -10.03
C ILE A 426 5.72 -9.90 -8.85
N GLY A 427 5.36 -10.31 -7.63
CA GLY A 427 6.21 -10.12 -6.45
C GLY A 427 7.56 -10.83 -6.57
N THR A 428 7.55 -12.06 -7.10
CA THR A 428 8.79 -12.81 -7.41
C THR A 428 9.64 -12.08 -8.45
N ASN A 429 9.03 -11.49 -9.48
CA ASN A 429 9.74 -10.70 -10.48
C ASN A 429 10.41 -9.46 -9.88
N VAL A 430 9.77 -8.80 -8.93
CA VAL A 430 10.36 -7.66 -8.20
C VAL A 430 11.62 -8.09 -7.46
N LEU A 431 11.56 -9.20 -6.71
CA LEU A 431 12.73 -9.75 -6.03
C LEU A 431 13.83 -10.14 -7.00
N LYS A 432 13.50 -10.91 -8.05
CA LYS A 432 14.47 -11.35 -9.08
C LYS A 432 15.20 -10.17 -9.73
N THR A 433 14.48 -9.09 -9.98
CA THR A 433 15.02 -7.92 -10.67
C THR A 433 15.85 -7.04 -9.75
N LEU A 434 15.35 -6.77 -8.55
CA LEU A 434 15.87 -5.73 -7.67
C LEU A 434 16.74 -6.28 -6.54
N TYR A 435 16.38 -7.40 -5.95
CA TYR A 435 17.04 -8.00 -4.78
C TYR A 435 17.08 -9.53 -4.85
N PRO A 436 17.84 -10.13 -5.79
CA PRO A 436 17.91 -11.59 -5.98
C PRO A 436 18.34 -12.37 -4.74
N ALA A 437 19.09 -11.73 -3.84
CA ALA A 437 19.54 -12.36 -2.59
C ALA A 437 18.41 -12.84 -1.66
N ALA A 438 17.20 -12.30 -1.84
CA ALA A 438 16.01 -12.73 -1.10
C ALA A 438 15.33 -13.99 -1.69
N ILE A 439 15.82 -14.53 -2.81
CA ILE A 439 15.27 -15.74 -3.42
C ILE A 439 16.13 -16.93 -3.01
N LYS A 440 15.54 -17.77 -2.20
CA LYS A 440 16.16 -19.03 -1.74
C LYS A 440 15.86 -20.17 -2.70
#